data_59551a1fe88aeab573df53ed23b02b1a
#
_entry.id   59551a1fe88aeab573df53ed23b02b1a
#
_cell.length_a   1.000
_cell.length_b   1.000
_cell.length_c   1.000
_cell.angle_alpha   90.00
_cell.angle_beta   90.00
_cell.angle_gamma   90.00
#
_symmetry.space_group_name_H-M   'P 1'
#
loop_
_entity.id
_entity.type
_entity.pdbx_description
1 polymer ?
#
loop_
_entity_poly.entity_id
_entity_poly.type
_entity_poly.pdbx_seq_one_letter_code
_entity_poly.pdbx_strand_id
1 'polypeptide(L)'
;RALEPFAPANPENLTVYLCGPTVYNYVHIGNARGPVVFDVLIKLLRRHFPKVTYARNITDVDDKINNAAKELNVPITEITDKYTAIYRDDMAKLGVQAPDIEPHATAHIQQIITMIEQLIQSEHAYAAEGHVLFSVPSYADYGKLSRRPVDEMIAGARVEVAPYKKHPGDFVLWKPSTPDLPGWDSPWGVGRP
;
A
#
# COMPACT_ATOMS: atom_id res chain seq x y z
N ARG A 1 -6.79 9.35 24.90
CA ARG A 1 -6.39 10.19 23.75
C ARG A 1 -6.12 11.58 24.33
N ALA A 2 -4.90 12.08 24.16
CA ALA A 2 -4.51 13.42 24.56
C ALA A 2 -4.37 14.29 23.30
N LEU A 3 -4.63 15.63 23.46
CA LEU A 3 -4.25 16.61 22.47
C LEU A 3 -2.75 16.88 22.63
N GLU A 4 -2.02 16.82 21.54
CA GLU A 4 -0.58 17.09 21.50
C GLU A 4 -0.33 18.22 20.50
N PRO A 5 0.67 19.10 20.72
CA PRO A 5 1.07 20.09 19.73
C PRO A 5 1.51 19.41 18.44
N PHE A 6 1.05 19.91 17.29
CA PHE A 6 1.49 19.43 16.00
C PHE A 6 2.83 20.08 15.63
N ALA A 7 3.89 19.30 15.58
CA ALA A 7 5.24 19.73 15.21
C ALA A 7 5.73 18.90 14.01
N PRO A 8 5.63 19.39 12.76
CA PRO A 8 6.11 18.70 11.59
C PRO A 8 7.63 18.67 11.54
N ALA A 9 8.20 17.59 10.98
CA ALA A 9 9.65 17.45 10.82
C ALA A 9 10.25 18.54 9.91
N ASN A 10 9.50 18.98 8.91
CA ASN A 10 9.87 20.10 8.04
C ASN A 10 8.67 21.05 7.85
N PRO A 11 8.63 22.19 8.56
CA PRO A 11 7.53 23.14 8.45
C PRO A 11 7.47 23.88 7.12
N GLU A 12 8.58 23.98 6.37
CA GLU A 12 8.63 24.63 5.06
C GLU A 12 8.07 23.75 3.94
N ASN A 13 8.06 22.43 4.12
CA ASN A 13 7.52 21.50 3.15
C ASN A 13 6.91 20.29 3.86
N LEU A 14 5.65 20.41 4.20
CA LEU A 14 4.90 19.31 4.81
C LEU A 14 4.62 18.22 3.77
N THR A 15 4.92 16.98 4.11
CA THR A 15 4.57 15.83 3.29
C THR A 15 3.52 14.97 4.00
N VAL A 16 2.47 14.61 3.27
CA VAL A 16 1.38 13.76 3.76
C VAL A 16 1.15 12.63 2.78
N TYR A 17 1.11 11.40 3.29
CA TYR A 17 0.79 10.22 2.49
C TYR A 17 -0.47 9.54 3.03
N LEU A 18 -1.42 9.28 2.16
CA LEU A 18 -2.61 8.48 2.44
C LEU A 18 -2.60 7.23 1.56
N CYS A 19 -2.83 6.07 2.16
CA CYS A 19 -3.05 4.85 1.41
C CYS A 19 -4.32 4.96 0.57
N GLY A 20 -4.18 4.72 -0.74
CA GLY A 20 -5.27 4.77 -1.71
C GLY A 20 -6.00 3.43 -1.86
N PRO A 21 -6.95 3.34 -2.80
CA PRO A 21 -7.76 2.14 -3.00
C PRO A 21 -7.01 1.05 -3.79
N THR A 22 -7.47 -0.20 -3.63
CA THR A 22 -7.24 -1.26 -4.61
C THR A 22 -8.38 -1.18 -5.64
N VAL A 23 -8.02 -1.00 -6.91
CA VAL A 23 -8.97 -0.65 -7.98
C VAL A 23 -9.47 -1.89 -8.72
N TYR A 24 -10.24 -2.74 -8.05
CA TYR A 24 -10.82 -3.97 -8.61
C TYR A 24 -12.34 -3.92 -8.78
N ASN A 25 -13.01 -2.96 -8.14
CA ASN A 25 -14.47 -2.80 -8.15
C ASN A 25 -14.84 -1.37 -7.76
N TYR A 26 -16.15 -1.05 -7.84
CA TYR A 26 -16.68 0.21 -7.34
C TYR A 26 -16.30 0.44 -5.87
N VAL A 27 -15.99 1.69 -5.54
CA VAL A 27 -15.75 2.08 -4.16
C VAL A 27 -17.08 2.28 -3.43
N HIS A 28 -17.06 2.07 -2.12
CA HIS A 28 -18.21 2.37 -1.26
C HIS A 28 -17.84 3.48 -0.26
N ILE A 29 -18.83 3.97 0.47
CA ILE A 29 -18.64 5.09 1.43
C ILE A 29 -17.51 4.86 2.43
N GLY A 30 -17.25 3.61 2.82
CA GLY A 30 -16.13 3.26 3.69
C GLY A 30 -14.76 3.56 3.08
N ASN A 31 -14.61 3.37 1.75
CA ASN A 31 -13.38 3.72 1.02
C ASN A 31 -13.24 5.24 0.86
N ALA A 32 -14.34 5.97 0.70
CA ALA A 32 -14.35 7.41 0.56
C ALA A 32 -14.04 8.16 1.87
N ARG A 33 -14.30 7.54 3.02
CA ARG A 33 -14.10 8.16 4.35
C ARG A 33 -12.67 8.69 4.54
N GLY A 34 -11.66 7.90 4.20
CA GLY A 34 -10.25 8.32 4.32
C GLY A 34 -9.97 9.57 3.49
N PRO A 35 -10.16 9.51 2.15
CA PRO A 35 -9.97 10.67 1.27
C PRO A 35 -10.72 11.94 1.71
N VAL A 36 -11.98 11.83 2.12
CA VAL A 36 -12.79 13.00 2.58
C VAL A 36 -12.21 13.61 3.84
N VAL A 37 -11.85 12.80 4.85
CA VAL A 37 -11.26 13.32 6.11
C VAL A 37 -9.90 13.96 5.85
N PHE A 38 -9.06 13.33 5.02
CA PHE A 38 -7.75 13.87 4.69
C PHE A 38 -7.84 15.11 3.80
N ASP A 39 -8.83 15.22 2.93
CA ASP A 39 -9.06 16.44 2.15
C ASP A 39 -9.28 17.67 3.06
N VAL A 40 -10.09 17.52 4.12
CA VAL A 40 -10.27 18.56 5.13
C VAL A 40 -8.95 18.89 5.83
N LEU A 41 -8.20 17.88 6.24
CA LEU A 41 -6.88 18.07 6.87
C LEU A 41 -5.90 18.79 5.94
N ILE A 42 -5.78 18.36 4.67
CA ILE A 42 -4.88 18.98 3.69
C ILE A 42 -5.25 20.43 3.43
N LYS A 43 -6.54 20.73 3.26
CA LYS A 43 -7.03 22.11 3.11
C LYS A 43 -6.69 22.99 4.32
N LEU A 44 -6.79 22.43 5.53
CA LEU A 44 -6.40 23.13 6.76
C LEU A 44 -4.88 23.36 6.79
N LEU A 45 -4.07 22.34 6.54
CA LEU A 45 -2.62 22.44 6.56
C LEU A 45 -2.11 23.47 5.54
N ARG A 46 -2.68 23.51 4.33
CA ARG A 46 -2.35 24.50 3.29
C ARG A 46 -2.65 25.96 3.67
N ARG A 47 -3.44 26.20 4.73
CA ARG A 47 -3.66 27.55 5.28
C ARG A 47 -2.58 27.96 6.29
N HIS A 48 -1.89 27.00 6.89
CA HIS A 48 -0.95 27.25 7.97
C HIS A 48 0.51 27.01 7.58
N PHE A 49 0.77 26.29 6.48
CA PHE A 49 2.10 25.96 6.03
C PHE A 49 2.32 26.43 4.59
N PRO A 50 3.55 26.91 4.26
CA PRO A 50 3.85 27.48 2.95
C PRO A 50 3.75 26.46 1.81
N LYS A 51 4.09 25.19 2.10
CA LYS A 51 4.00 24.10 1.13
C LYS A 51 3.49 22.82 1.81
N VAL A 52 2.52 22.17 1.17
CA VAL A 52 2.01 20.84 1.57
C VAL A 52 1.96 19.96 0.33
N THR A 53 2.77 18.92 0.32
CA THR A 53 2.77 17.90 -0.74
C THR A 53 1.97 16.70 -0.26
N TYR A 54 0.87 16.42 -0.95
CA TYR A 54 -0.04 15.32 -0.63
C TYR A 54 0.06 14.21 -1.65
N ALA A 55 0.40 13.01 -1.20
CA ALA A 55 0.44 11.80 -2.02
C ALA A 55 -0.65 10.81 -1.62
N ARG A 56 -1.29 10.19 -2.61
CA ARG A 56 -2.25 9.09 -2.43
C ARG A 56 -2.10 8.12 -3.59
N ASN A 57 -1.72 6.87 -3.28
CA ASN A 57 -1.45 5.87 -4.31
C ASN A 57 -2.72 5.26 -4.91
N ILE A 58 -2.53 4.58 -6.04
CA ILE A 58 -3.45 3.58 -6.60
C ILE A 58 -2.77 2.22 -6.50
N THR A 59 -3.45 1.26 -5.87
CA THR A 59 -3.00 -0.14 -5.86
C THR A 59 -3.65 -0.84 -7.05
N ASP A 60 -2.87 -0.98 -8.12
CA ASP A 60 -3.28 -1.52 -9.42
C ASP A 60 -2.69 -2.92 -9.70
N VAL A 61 -2.14 -3.56 -8.68
CA VAL A 61 -1.77 -4.98 -8.65
C VAL A 61 -2.16 -5.57 -7.30
N ASP A 62 -2.99 -6.61 -7.32
CA ASP A 62 -3.51 -7.29 -6.10
C ASP A 62 -4.23 -8.57 -6.53
N ASP A 63 -4.32 -9.56 -5.66
CA ASP A 63 -5.05 -10.80 -5.95
C ASP A 63 -6.53 -10.56 -6.28
N LYS A 64 -7.16 -9.55 -5.70
CA LYS A 64 -8.55 -9.17 -6.02
C LYS A 64 -8.70 -8.68 -7.45
N ILE A 65 -7.71 -7.94 -7.95
CA ILE A 65 -7.68 -7.47 -9.34
C ILE A 65 -7.50 -8.67 -10.27
N ASN A 66 -6.57 -9.57 -9.94
CA ASN A 66 -6.33 -10.78 -10.72
C ASN A 66 -7.59 -11.66 -10.80
N ASN A 67 -8.28 -11.85 -9.69
CA ASN A 67 -9.52 -12.62 -9.65
C ASN A 67 -10.63 -11.97 -10.48
N ALA A 68 -10.83 -10.65 -10.37
CA ALA A 68 -11.82 -9.93 -11.15
C ALA A 68 -11.51 -9.99 -12.66
N ALA A 69 -10.26 -9.84 -13.04
CA ALA A 69 -9.82 -9.96 -14.43
C ALA A 69 -10.05 -11.37 -15.00
N LYS A 70 -9.76 -12.40 -14.20
CA LYS A 70 -9.98 -13.80 -14.56
C LYS A 70 -11.47 -14.13 -14.72
N GLU A 71 -12.31 -13.68 -13.79
CA GLU A 71 -13.77 -13.87 -13.86
C GLU A 71 -14.39 -13.23 -15.12
N LEU A 72 -13.89 -12.07 -15.53
CA LEU A 72 -14.36 -11.35 -16.71
C LEU A 72 -13.62 -11.71 -17.99
N ASN A 73 -12.55 -12.53 -17.89
CA ASN A 73 -11.68 -12.92 -19.01
C ASN A 73 -11.10 -11.71 -19.75
N VAL A 74 -10.60 -10.72 -19.02
CA VAL A 74 -9.98 -9.50 -19.53
C VAL A 74 -8.59 -9.27 -18.90
N PRO A 75 -7.72 -8.45 -19.52
CA PRO A 75 -6.46 -8.05 -18.88
C PRO A 75 -6.69 -7.26 -17.58
N ILE A 76 -5.76 -7.35 -16.63
CA ILE A 76 -5.84 -6.57 -15.38
C ILE A 76 -5.91 -5.05 -15.64
N THR A 77 -5.26 -4.57 -16.70
CA THR A 77 -5.26 -3.15 -17.08
C THR A 77 -6.66 -2.63 -17.39
N GLU A 78 -7.51 -3.44 -18.02
CA GLU A 78 -8.90 -3.05 -18.30
C GLU A 78 -9.69 -2.83 -17.00
N ILE A 79 -9.46 -3.70 -16.00
CA ILE A 79 -10.08 -3.56 -14.67
C ILE A 79 -9.54 -2.31 -13.98
N THR A 80 -8.22 -2.16 -13.89
CA THR A 80 -7.59 -1.09 -13.13
C THR A 80 -7.86 0.29 -13.73
N ASP A 81 -7.82 0.43 -15.06
CA ASP A 81 -8.10 1.70 -15.74
C ASP A 81 -9.55 2.13 -15.52
N LYS A 82 -10.50 1.19 -15.72
CA LYS A 82 -11.92 1.42 -15.49
C LYS A 82 -12.20 1.91 -14.07
N TYR A 83 -11.76 1.14 -13.06
CA TYR A 83 -12.11 1.46 -11.67
C TYR A 83 -11.28 2.61 -11.09
N THR A 84 -10.09 2.89 -11.62
CA THR A 84 -9.35 4.12 -11.31
C THR A 84 -10.11 5.36 -11.81
N ALA A 85 -10.61 5.34 -13.03
CA ALA A 85 -11.39 6.44 -13.60
C ALA A 85 -12.66 6.70 -12.77
N ILE A 86 -13.41 5.64 -12.46
CA ILE A 86 -14.61 5.72 -11.61
C ILE A 86 -14.29 6.26 -10.22
N TYR A 87 -13.23 5.76 -9.59
CA TYR A 87 -12.78 6.24 -8.27
C TYR A 87 -12.47 7.73 -8.27
N ARG A 88 -11.74 8.21 -9.28
CA ARG A 88 -11.40 9.64 -9.40
C ARG A 88 -12.66 10.49 -9.56
N ASP A 89 -13.60 10.05 -10.40
CA ASP A 89 -14.88 10.74 -10.62
C ASP A 89 -15.74 10.77 -9.35
N ASP A 90 -15.86 9.65 -8.63
CA ASP A 90 -16.59 9.56 -7.38
C ASP A 90 -15.97 10.46 -6.29
N MET A 91 -14.63 10.49 -6.18
CA MET A 91 -13.96 11.40 -5.24
C MET A 91 -14.18 12.87 -5.61
N ALA A 92 -14.13 13.20 -6.89
CA ALA A 92 -14.42 14.56 -7.36
C ALA A 92 -15.85 14.99 -7.06
N LYS A 93 -16.84 14.11 -7.25
CA LYS A 93 -18.26 14.35 -6.89
C LYS A 93 -18.46 14.59 -5.39
N LEU A 94 -17.63 13.98 -4.54
CA LEU A 94 -17.61 14.23 -3.11
C LEU A 94 -16.85 15.52 -2.71
N GLY A 95 -16.31 16.27 -3.67
CA GLY A 95 -15.54 17.49 -3.43
C GLY A 95 -14.12 17.25 -2.91
N VAL A 96 -13.63 16.02 -2.99
CA VAL A 96 -12.26 15.64 -2.62
C VAL A 96 -11.30 16.07 -3.72
N GLN A 97 -10.27 16.84 -3.37
CA GLN A 97 -9.24 17.26 -4.31
C GLN A 97 -8.34 16.09 -4.72
N ALA A 98 -7.87 16.12 -5.96
CA ALA A 98 -6.83 15.19 -6.41
C ALA A 98 -5.56 15.38 -5.55
N PRO A 99 -4.80 14.31 -5.29
CA PRO A 99 -3.49 14.43 -4.66
C PRO A 99 -2.49 15.13 -5.59
N ASP A 100 -1.43 15.72 -5.02
CA ASP A 100 -0.34 16.29 -5.81
C ASP A 100 0.48 15.19 -6.51
N ILE A 101 0.57 14.02 -5.87
CA ILE A 101 1.27 12.83 -6.38
C ILE A 101 0.36 11.61 -6.23
N GLU A 102 0.11 10.92 -7.35
CA GLU A 102 -0.69 9.69 -7.37
C GLU A 102 0.13 8.53 -7.96
N PRO A 103 0.98 7.85 -7.17
CA PRO A 103 1.79 6.75 -7.65
C PRO A 103 0.94 5.49 -7.85
N HIS A 104 1.20 4.78 -8.96
CA HIS A 104 0.65 3.46 -9.24
C HIS A 104 1.67 2.39 -8.87
N ALA A 105 1.25 1.30 -8.22
CA ALA A 105 2.17 0.24 -7.80
C ALA A 105 2.89 -0.39 -9.00
N THR A 106 2.19 -0.63 -10.11
CA THR A 106 2.78 -1.20 -11.33
C THR A 106 3.82 -0.30 -11.98
N ALA A 107 3.74 1.02 -11.81
CA ALA A 107 4.73 1.97 -12.31
C ALA A 107 6.01 2.05 -11.44
N HIS A 108 6.05 1.36 -10.29
CA HIS A 108 7.14 1.45 -9.32
C HIS A 108 7.76 0.09 -8.99
N ILE A 109 7.60 -0.91 -9.86
CA ILE A 109 8.10 -2.28 -9.61
C ILE A 109 9.60 -2.30 -9.37
N GLN A 110 10.39 -1.56 -10.15
CA GLN A 110 11.84 -1.54 -9.97
C GLN A 110 12.25 -0.93 -8.62
N GLN A 111 11.55 0.12 -8.19
CA GLN A 111 11.80 0.74 -6.88
C GLN A 111 11.40 -0.20 -5.74
N ILE A 112 10.31 -0.96 -5.91
CA ILE A 112 9.88 -1.99 -4.95
C ILE A 112 10.95 -3.07 -4.83
N ILE A 113 11.45 -3.59 -5.96
CA ILE A 113 12.53 -4.60 -5.98
C ILE A 113 13.77 -4.07 -5.27
N THR A 114 14.22 -2.87 -5.62
CA THR A 114 15.41 -2.25 -4.98
C THR A 114 15.23 -2.08 -3.46
N MET A 115 14.04 -1.69 -3.00
CA MET A 115 13.76 -1.58 -1.57
C MET A 115 13.80 -2.94 -0.89
N ILE A 116 13.24 -3.98 -1.51
CA ILE A 116 13.27 -5.35 -0.98
C ILE A 116 14.72 -5.86 -0.89
N GLU A 117 15.56 -5.61 -1.90
CA GLU A 117 16.99 -5.97 -1.87
C GLU A 117 17.71 -5.30 -0.69
N GLN A 118 17.44 -4.01 -0.43
CA GLN A 118 17.98 -3.29 0.72
C GLN A 118 17.51 -3.90 2.05
N LEU A 119 16.25 -4.30 2.15
CA LEU A 119 15.72 -4.97 3.33
C LEU A 119 16.38 -6.34 3.57
N ILE A 120 16.68 -7.08 2.51
CA ILE A 120 17.42 -8.35 2.61
C ILE A 120 18.87 -8.08 3.07
N GLN A 121 19.55 -7.10 2.48
CA GLN A 121 20.92 -6.74 2.86
C GLN A 121 21.02 -6.29 4.33
N SER A 122 19.99 -5.62 4.84
CA SER A 122 19.90 -5.18 6.24
C SER A 122 19.33 -6.25 7.18
N GLU A 123 19.13 -7.48 6.72
CA GLU A 123 18.59 -8.62 7.47
C GLU A 123 17.15 -8.40 7.99
N HIS A 124 16.41 -7.45 7.39
CA HIS A 124 15.00 -7.22 7.70
C HIS A 124 14.03 -8.01 6.82
N ALA A 125 14.53 -8.62 5.74
CA ALA A 125 13.76 -9.51 4.88
C ALA A 125 14.54 -10.76 4.52
N TYR A 126 13.84 -11.80 4.08
CA TYR A 126 14.43 -13.06 3.67
C TYR A 126 13.63 -13.71 2.53
N ALA A 127 14.32 -14.46 1.66
CA ALA A 127 13.70 -15.27 0.62
C ALA A 127 13.38 -16.68 1.14
N ALA A 128 12.20 -17.20 0.81
CA ALA A 128 11.77 -18.55 1.13
C ALA A 128 10.74 -19.05 0.11
N GLU A 129 10.99 -20.20 -0.52
CA GLU A 129 10.09 -20.86 -1.47
C GLU A 129 9.55 -19.92 -2.57
N GLY A 130 10.42 -19.10 -3.17
CA GLY A 130 10.07 -18.14 -4.22
C GLY A 130 9.37 -16.88 -3.72
N HIS A 131 9.10 -16.78 -2.43
CA HIS A 131 8.57 -15.58 -1.78
C HIS A 131 9.72 -14.76 -1.16
N VAL A 132 9.50 -13.46 -0.96
CA VAL A 132 10.31 -12.66 -0.06
C VAL A 132 9.41 -12.12 1.05
N LEU A 133 9.85 -12.24 2.29
CA LEU A 133 9.08 -11.86 3.46
C LEU A 133 9.85 -10.85 4.31
N PHE A 134 9.12 -9.90 4.90
CA PHE A 134 9.64 -9.06 5.96
C PHE A 134 9.68 -9.83 7.27
N SER A 135 10.81 -9.78 7.97
CA SER A 135 11.01 -10.41 9.27
C SER A 135 10.59 -9.43 10.38
N VAL A 136 9.37 -9.56 10.88
CA VAL A 136 8.86 -8.67 11.93
C VAL A 136 9.73 -8.65 13.19
N PRO A 137 10.27 -9.80 13.69
CA PRO A 137 11.15 -9.78 14.85
C PRO A 137 12.47 -9.05 14.65
N SER A 138 12.92 -8.83 13.40
CA SER A 138 14.16 -8.10 13.11
C SER A 138 14.05 -6.59 13.37
N TYR A 139 12.83 -6.06 13.46
CA TYR A 139 12.59 -4.63 13.68
C TYR A 139 11.95 -4.39 15.04
N ALA A 140 12.77 -4.05 16.04
CA ALA A 140 12.36 -3.92 17.43
C ALA A 140 11.23 -2.90 17.68
N ASP A 141 11.12 -1.87 16.82
CA ASP A 141 10.10 -0.83 16.90
C ASP A 141 8.83 -1.14 16.10
N TYR A 142 8.69 -2.36 15.54
CA TYR A 142 7.50 -2.75 14.79
C TYR A 142 6.23 -2.64 15.66
N GLY A 143 5.22 -1.94 15.14
CA GLY A 143 3.97 -1.67 15.89
C GLY A 143 4.00 -0.44 16.79
N LYS A 144 5.17 0.18 17.04
CA LYS A 144 5.30 1.38 17.89
C LYS A 144 4.51 2.57 17.35
N LEU A 145 4.57 2.83 16.05
CA LEU A 145 3.82 3.92 15.42
C LEU A 145 2.31 3.71 15.52
N SER A 146 1.82 2.50 15.28
CA SER A 146 0.41 2.15 15.38
C SER A 146 -0.07 1.99 16.82
N ARG A 147 0.85 1.95 17.79
CA ARG A 147 0.59 1.62 19.23
C ARG A 147 -0.14 0.29 19.38
N ARG A 148 0.19 -0.69 18.53
CA ARG A 148 -0.39 -2.04 18.56
C ARG A 148 0.70 -3.05 18.87
N PRO A 149 0.57 -3.84 19.95
CA PRO A 149 1.47 -4.96 20.24
C PRO A 149 1.48 -5.97 19.09
N VAL A 150 2.65 -6.51 18.77
CA VAL A 150 2.81 -7.51 17.70
C VAL A 150 1.94 -8.74 17.96
N ASP A 151 1.85 -9.19 19.21
CA ASP A 151 1.04 -10.36 19.60
C ASP A 151 -0.47 -10.15 19.31
N GLU A 152 -0.98 -8.93 19.52
CA GLU A 152 -2.37 -8.60 19.17
C GLU A 152 -2.58 -8.56 17.65
N MET A 153 -1.56 -8.14 16.88
CA MET A 153 -1.63 -8.15 15.42
C MET A 153 -1.63 -9.59 14.89
N ILE A 154 -0.82 -10.48 15.47
CA ILE A 154 -0.78 -11.91 15.12
C ILE A 154 -2.10 -12.59 15.49
N ALA A 155 -2.60 -12.37 16.71
CA ALA A 155 -3.88 -12.95 17.15
C ALA A 155 -5.08 -12.48 16.32
N GLY A 156 -5.03 -11.26 15.78
CA GLY A 156 -6.06 -10.71 14.88
C GLY A 156 -5.91 -11.10 13.41
N ALA A 157 -4.81 -11.73 13.04
CA ALA A 157 -4.59 -12.18 11.66
C ALA A 157 -5.45 -13.41 11.35
N ARG A 158 -6.35 -13.28 10.37
CA ARG A 158 -7.26 -14.36 9.91
C ARG A 158 -6.59 -15.30 8.88
N VAL A 159 -5.28 -15.26 8.76
CA VAL A 159 -4.52 -16.00 7.73
C VAL A 159 -3.75 -17.12 8.42
N GLU A 160 -3.90 -18.33 7.90
CA GLU A 160 -3.04 -19.45 8.30
C GLU A 160 -1.56 -19.09 8.11
N VAL A 161 -0.74 -19.54 9.08
CA VAL A 161 0.70 -19.32 8.99
C VAL A 161 1.26 -20.23 7.91
N ALA A 162 1.64 -19.63 6.78
CA ALA A 162 2.23 -20.38 5.67
C ALA A 162 3.57 -21.03 6.10
N PRO A 163 3.90 -22.25 5.62
CA PRO A 163 5.07 -23.01 6.06
C PRO A 163 6.41 -22.32 5.78
N TYR A 164 6.45 -21.43 4.79
CA TYR A 164 7.66 -20.67 4.45
C TYR A 164 7.93 -19.47 5.37
N LYS A 165 7.04 -19.15 6.32
CA LYS A 165 7.25 -18.09 7.30
C LYS A 165 8.14 -18.56 8.45
N LYS A 166 9.14 -17.76 8.81
CA LYS A 166 9.98 -17.98 10.01
C LYS A 166 9.26 -17.58 11.30
N HIS A 167 8.36 -16.60 11.22
CA HIS A 167 7.58 -16.11 12.35
C HIS A 167 6.14 -15.81 11.91
N PRO A 168 5.13 -16.09 12.74
CA PRO A 168 3.72 -15.87 12.37
C PRO A 168 3.39 -14.44 11.94
N GLY A 169 4.10 -13.44 12.50
CA GLY A 169 3.93 -12.04 12.16
C GLY A 169 4.58 -11.59 10.85
N ASP A 170 5.44 -12.43 10.24
CA ASP A 170 6.11 -12.08 8.99
C ASP A 170 5.08 -11.92 7.86
N PHE A 171 5.35 -11.02 6.92
CA PHE A 171 4.44 -10.78 5.81
C PHE A 171 5.17 -10.71 4.48
N VAL A 172 4.45 -11.05 3.42
CA VAL A 172 5.00 -11.14 2.07
C VAL A 172 5.26 -9.75 1.50
N LEU A 173 6.46 -9.55 0.94
CA LEU A 173 6.89 -8.39 0.17
C LEU A 173 6.90 -8.68 -1.33
N TRP A 174 7.17 -9.93 -1.71
CA TRP A 174 7.19 -10.42 -3.09
C TRP A 174 6.70 -11.85 -3.12
N LYS A 175 5.84 -12.18 -4.07
CA LYS A 175 5.34 -13.55 -4.27
C LYS A 175 5.46 -13.98 -5.72
N PRO A 176 5.69 -15.30 -5.98
CA PRO A 176 5.84 -15.81 -7.33
C PRO A 176 4.56 -15.62 -8.14
N SER A 177 4.70 -15.40 -9.44
CA SER A 177 3.59 -15.36 -10.39
C SER A 177 3.66 -16.56 -11.31
N THR A 178 2.50 -17.14 -11.60
CA THR A 178 2.32 -18.18 -12.61
C THR A 178 2.05 -17.52 -13.99
N PRO A 179 2.18 -18.23 -15.11
CA PRO A 179 2.00 -17.66 -16.45
C PRO A 179 0.63 -17.00 -16.70
N ASP A 180 -0.38 -17.36 -15.92
CA ASP A 180 -1.75 -16.81 -15.99
C ASP A 180 -1.96 -15.58 -15.09
N LEU A 181 -0.92 -15.15 -14.37
CA LEU A 181 -0.95 -14.00 -13.47
C LEU A 181 0.06 -12.92 -13.92
N PRO A 182 -0.20 -11.65 -13.63
CA PRO A 182 0.79 -10.62 -13.87
C PRO A 182 2.05 -10.90 -13.06
N GLY A 183 3.21 -10.66 -13.68
CA GLY A 183 4.49 -10.87 -13.03
C GLY A 183 5.59 -10.06 -13.69
N TRP A 184 6.57 -9.71 -12.91
CA TRP A 184 7.74 -8.95 -13.31
C TRP A 184 9.00 -9.73 -12.94
N ASP A 185 10.04 -9.58 -13.76
CA ASP A 185 11.34 -10.17 -13.47
C ASP A 185 11.94 -9.57 -12.20
N SER A 186 12.49 -10.43 -11.35
CA SER A 186 13.16 -10.03 -10.12
C SER A 186 14.31 -10.99 -9.79
N PRO A 187 15.23 -10.65 -8.88
CA PRO A 187 16.27 -11.56 -8.41
C PRO A 187 15.74 -12.87 -7.79
N TRP A 188 14.48 -12.91 -7.41
CA TRP A 188 13.82 -14.08 -6.79
C TRP A 188 12.95 -14.86 -7.78
N GLY A 189 13.00 -14.50 -9.06
CA GLY A 189 12.17 -15.05 -10.12
C GLY A 189 11.01 -14.14 -10.52
N VAL A 190 10.24 -14.57 -11.50
CA VAL A 190 9.04 -13.86 -11.96
C VAL A 190 8.00 -13.83 -10.86
N GLY A 191 7.56 -12.62 -10.50
CA GLY A 191 6.64 -12.45 -9.38
C GLY A 191 6.01 -11.07 -9.32
N ARG A 192 5.39 -10.76 -8.18
CA ARG A 192 4.69 -9.50 -7.92
C ARG A 192 4.79 -9.10 -6.44
N PRO A 193 4.65 -7.80 -6.12
CA PRO A 193 4.53 -7.34 -4.75
C PRO A 193 3.20 -7.72 -4.10
#